data_ad71c2cfe6824a2119714447c2253fc8
#
_entry.id   ad71c2cfe6824a2119714447c2253fc8
#
_cell.length_a   1.000
_cell.length_b   1.000
_cell.length_c   1.000
_cell.angle_alpha   90.00
_cell.angle_beta   90.00
_cell.angle_gamma   90.00
#
_symmetry.space_group_name_H-M   'P 1'
#
loop_
_entity.id
_entity.type
_entity.pdbx_description
1 polymer ?
#
loop_
_entity_poly.entity_id
_entity_poly.type
_entity_poly.pdbx_seq_one_letter_code
_entity_poly.pdbx_strand_id
1 'polypeptide(L)'
;MSVLSQNKRLIQVDTPVGKDAFTVSELIGDEYISDLFRYTLELFSDNHDINQKDIVGKDITVSILADGETTTRYINGYVNHLAMLDVNDEGLRRYRLEMVPGLWFTTLGSKNRIFHKKNVKDIVSEVLGEYSKVVTHQFKPTGSYLVREYCVQFDETDFDFISRLLAEEGISYYFTHDDGKHELVLADDMQDYFDAASEKIEYDGGGTQPTKHTIHSWQRSFNYHTGGFEFKDYSEFTTTKDNKQVVKTKSPLNSVSDFTTSGYGIYNYEIDGENKHKFIDAQNKSASEKAMEAHEAGFDVAQGTSDVVTLAAGGRFEIDHSITSESGKYLLTQVHIVARDGNDQDTHFSNRFVCVPNGVIVRPKHNNFAKKIHTPQIATVAEVKATGSDSSSDVLTQVKVTFPWNTAQNSCWVRVVQQFAGKGWGANFVPRVGQEVVISYINGDPDRPLVTGAVYNGTNDGPNYTATQSGWKTAIKDSKFNELRFDDKKGDEEIYMEAGKDHNWVVHNDQTGLVENDQTLTITENRTATISNGNDTLTVSKGDQTTKIDAGNHTLKMAKGTSTIDAMGAIKITSKTSIELKVGANTIKINQSGIEIKGTMVKAKASAMGEVSAGGILTVKGALTKIN
;
A
#
# COMPACT_ATOMS: atom_id res chain seq x y z
N MET A 1 28.20 48.72 35.77
CA MET A 1 28.39 48.88 34.33
C MET A 1 28.81 47.52 33.84
N SER A 2 28.12 46.97 32.89
CA SER A 2 28.47 45.65 32.30
C SER A 2 29.91 45.70 31.80
N VAL A 3 30.74 44.82 32.32
CA VAL A 3 32.13 44.66 31.89
C VAL A 3 32.20 43.82 30.59
N LEU A 4 31.09 43.25 30.19
CA LEU A 4 30.99 42.36 29.04
C LEU A 4 30.76 43.17 27.76
N SER A 5 31.65 43.03 26.80
CA SER A 5 31.48 43.54 25.44
C SER A 5 31.95 42.50 24.45
N GLN A 6 31.14 42.27 23.42
CA GLN A 6 31.52 41.41 22.29
C GLN A 6 32.28 42.13 21.20
N ASN A 7 32.48 43.45 21.35
CA ASN A 7 33.17 44.25 20.35
C ASN A 7 34.60 43.76 20.14
N LYS A 8 34.98 43.47 18.88
CA LYS A 8 36.32 42.95 18.48
C LYS A 8 36.60 41.51 18.96
N ARG A 9 35.65 40.77 19.46
CA ARG A 9 35.82 39.35 19.74
C ARG A 9 35.77 38.52 18.46
N LEU A 10 36.53 37.42 18.42
CA LEU A 10 36.48 36.46 17.31
C LEU A 10 35.10 35.89 17.13
N ILE A 11 34.43 35.62 18.25
CA ILE A 11 33.08 35.00 18.24
C ILE A 11 32.13 35.98 18.91
N GLN A 12 31.04 36.30 18.21
CA GLN A 12 29.94 37.10 18.72
C GLN A 12 28.65 36.34 18.62
N VAL A 13 27.71 36.56 19.51
CA VAL A 13 26.37 35.95 19.48
C VAL A 13 25.30 37.02 19.62
N ASP A 14 24.34 36.99 18.73
CA ASP A 14 23.12 37.79 18.84
C ASP A 14 21.98 36.89 19.36
N THR A 15 21.34 37.36 20.43
CA THR A 15 20.31 36.62 21.14
C THR A 15 19.11 37.52 21.47
N PRO A 16 17.92 36.96 21.67
CA PRO A 16 16.71 37.73 22.04
C PRO A 16 16.81 38.47 23.39
N VAL A 17 17.73 38.08 24.27
CA VAL A 17 17.92 38.76 25.57
C VAL A 17 18.73 40.03 25.47
N GLY A 18 19.30 40.34 24.30
CA GLY A 18 19.96 41.60 23.97
C GLY A 18 21.44 41.47 23.62
N LYS A 19 21.93 42.54 23.01
CA LYS A 19 23.35 42.68 22.65
C LYS A 19 24.19 42.72 23.92
N ASP A 20 25.33 42.04 23.92
CA ASP A 20 26.24 41.94 25.06
C ASP A 20 25.68 41.25 26.32
N ALA A 21 24.50 40.61 26.23
CA ALA A 21 23.95 39.78 27.33
C ALA A 21 24.87 38.59 27.63
N PHE A 22 25.57 38.13 26.61
CA PHE A 22 26.52 37.03 26.70
C PHE A 22 27.84 37.40 26.02
N THR A 23 28.94 36.77 26.44
CA THR A 23 30.19 36.65 25.67
C THR A 23 30.46 35.18 25.42
N VAL A 24 30.86 34.84 24.20
CA VAL A 24 31.17 33.46 23.81
C VAL A 24 32.64 33.19 24.14
N SER A 25 32.91 32.10 24.84
CA SER A 25 34.28 31.62 25.08
C SER A 25 34.68 30.48 24.15
N GLU A 26 33.74 29.66 23.78
CA GLU A 26 33.96 28.52 22.89
C GLU A 26 32.71 28.23 22.05
N LEU A 27 32.93 27.89 20.79
CA LEU A 27 31.96 27.33 19.88
C LEU A 27 32.54 26.04 19.31
N ILE A 28 31.80 24.94 19.46
CA ILE A 28 32.13 23.65 18.85
C ILE A 28 30.89 23.16 18.09
N GLY A 29 31.09 22.68 16.88
CA GLY A 29 29.93 22.15 16.14
C GLY A 29 30.28 21.35 14.90
N ASP A 30 29.29 20.66 14.43
CA ASP A 30 29.36 19.78 13.26
C ASP A 30 28.28 20.15 12.24
N GLU A 31 28.70 20.21 10.99
CA GLU A 31 27.83 20.37 9.83
C GLU A 31 27.98 19.18 8.88
N TYR A 32 26.89 18.79 8.24
CA TYR A 32 26.83 17.65 7.33
C TYR A 32 26.00 17.94 6.09
N ILE A 33 26.28 17.25 5.01
CA ILE A 33 25.32 17.05 3.94
C ILE A 33 24.36 15.92 4.37
N SER A 34 23.06 16.17 4.28
CA SER A 34 21.98 15.21 4.58
C SER A 34 21.89 14.79 6.06
N ASP A 35 22.27 15.69 6.96
CA ASP A 35 22.02 15.56 8.40
C ASP A 35 21.84 16.94 9.05
N LEU A 36 21.41 16.95 10.31
CA LEU A 36 21.22 18.16 11.10
C LEU A 36 22.54 18.67 11.62
N PHE A 37 22.82 19.97 11.48
CA PHE A 37 23.93 20.57 12.19
C PHE A 37 23.65 20.68 13.68
N ARG A 38 24.70 20.68 14.47
CA ARG A 38 24.65 20.89 15.91
C ARG A 38 25.85 21.69 16.38
N TYR A 39 25.59 22.77 17.13
CA TYR A 39 26.62 23.60 17.73
C TYR A 39 26.40 23.71 19.22
N THR A 40 27.49 23.65 19.97
CA THR A 40 27.55 23.91 21.41
C THR A 40 28.29 25.20 21.65
N LEU A 41 27.71 26.10 22.40
CA LEU A 41 28.32 27.38 22.80
C LEU A 41 28.54 27.39 24.30
N GLU A 42 29.76 27.71 24.73
CA GLU A 42 30.06 28.09 26.09
C GLU A 42 30.03 29.62 26.21
N LEU A 43 29.24 30.11 27.13
CA LEU A 43 28.94 31.54 27.27
C LEU A 43 29.11 32.01 28.70
N PHE A 44 29.47 33.29 28.86
CA PHE A 44 29.49 33.97 30.13
C PHE A 44 28.51 35.16 30.14
N SER A 45 27.88 35.40 31.29
CA SER A 45 26.98 36.53 31.51
C SER A 45 27.16 37.08 32.94
N ASP A 46 27.02 38.38 33.11
CA ASP A 46 26.87 39.04 34.41
C ASP A 46 25.42 38.91 34.95
N ASN A 47 24.48 38.55 34.09
CA ASN A 47 23.12 38.20 34.49
C ASN A 47 23.05 36.74 34.93
N HIS A 48 22.88 36.53 36.26
CA HIS A 48 22.81 35.18 36.82
C HIS A 48 21.44 34.48 36.65
N ASP A 49 20.39 35.23 36.29
CA ASP A 49 19.02 34.75 36.24
C ASP A 49 18.36 34.97 34.86
N ILE A 50 19.06 34.55 33.81
CA ILE A 50 18.48 34.59 32.45
C ILE A 50 17.29 33.67 32.39
N ASN A 51 16.13 34.21 31.95
CA ASN A 51 14.90 33.46 31.84
C ASN A 51 15.01 32.48 30.65
N GLN A 52 14.90 31.19 30.91
CA GLN A 52 14.99 30.13 29.89
C GLN A 52 13.94 30.28 28.78
N LYS A 53 12.79 30.90 29.04
CA LYS A 53 11.74 31.11 28.02
C LYS A 53 12.14 32.12 26.96
N ASP A 54 13.11 32.99 27.27
CA ASP A 54 13.59 34.00 26.34
C ASP A 54 14.73 33.49 25.44
N ILE A 55 15.21 32.26 25.69
CA ILE A 55 16.33 31.64 24.97
C ILE A 55 15.93 30.30 24.31
N VAL A 56 15.34 29.36 25.07
CA VAL A 56 15.01 28.02 24.55
C VAL A 56 13.88 28.10 23.53
N GLY A 57 14.10 27.53 22.36
CA GLY A 57 13.19 27.57 21.21
C GLY A 57 13.24 28.88 20.42
N LYS A 58 14.21 29.76 20.73
CA LYS A 58 14.44 31.00 19.99
C LYS A 58 15.62 30.82 19.04
N ASP A 59 15.63 31.60 17.98
CA ASP A 59 16.75 31.71 17.07
C ASP A 59 17.84 32.61 17.64
N ILE A 60 19.05 32.22 17.37
CA ILE A 60 20.28 32.99 17.68
C ILE A 60 21.19 32.96 16.47
N THR A 61 22.04 33.97 16.36
CA THR A 61 23.05 34.04 15.31
C THR A 61 24.45 34.19 15.93
N VAL A 62 25.36 33.30 15.55
CA VAL A 62 26.78 33.41 15.88
C VAL A 62 27.51 34.01 14.69
N SER A 63 28.36 35.00 14.93
CA SER A 63 29.25 35.60 13.96
C SER A 63 30.68 35.24 14.31
N ILE A 64 31.42 34.68 13.37
CA ILE A 64 32.87 34.42 13.50
C ILE A 64 33.61 35.44 12.63
N LEU A 65 34.40 36.29 13.28
CA LEU A 65 35.14 37.38 12.62
C LEU A 65 36.57 36.92 12.34
N ALA A 66 36.99 36.97 11.10
CA ALA A 66 38.34 36.68 10.69
C ALA A 66 39.03 37.94 10.13
N ASP A 67 40.32 37.96 10.08
CA ASP A 67 41.17 38.98 9.44
C ASP A 67 40.89 40.43 9.84
N GLY A 68 40.77 40.68 11.12
CA GLY A 68 40.56 42.04 11.58
C GLY A 68 39.20 42.63 11.14
N GLU A 69 38.19 41.80 11.05
CA GLU A 69 36.78 42.15 10.73
C GLU A 69 36.46 42.22 9.22
N THR A 70 37.34 41.73 8.34
CA THR A 70 37.09 41.78 6.88
C THR A 70 36.27 40.61 6.35
N THR A 71 36.31 39.43 7.02
CA THR A 71 35.54 38.24 6.66
C THR A 71 34.69 37.81 7.85
N THR A 72 33.39 37.71 7.65
CA THR A 72 32.46 37.25 8.68
C THR A 72 31.74 36.01 8.18
N ARG A 73 31.73 34.96 9.03
CA ARG A 73 30.85 33.82 8.85
C ARG A 73 29.69 33.88 9.84
N TYR A 74 28.47 33.79 9.34
CA TYR A 74 27.29 33.68 10.17
C TYR A 74 26.87 32.21 10.34
N ILE A 75 26.40 31.87 11.52
CA ILE A 75 25.79 30.59 11.84
C ILE A 75 24.52 30.89 12.61
N ASN A 76 23.36 30.70 12.00
CA ASN A 76 22.06 30.91 12.61
C ASN A 76 21.41 29.57 12.92
N GLY A 77 20.68 29.48 14.03
CA GLY A 77 19.92 28.28 14.43
C GLY A 77 19.07 28.55 15.65
N TYR A 78 18.35 27.53 16.10
CA TYR A 78 17.48 27.57 17.25
C TYR A 78 18.11 26.90 18.46
N VAL A 79 17.94 27.49 19.63
CA VAL A 79 18.41 26.90 20.89
C VAL A 79 17.45 25.79 21.31
N ASN A 80 17.92 24.54 21.29
CA ASN A 80 17.14 23.39 21.78
C ASN A 80 17.46 23.03 23.24
N HIS A 81 18.62 23.46 23.75
CA HIS A 81 19.05 23.17 25.12
C HIS A 81 19.81 24.36 25.73
N LEU A 82 19.51 24.65 26.99
CA LEU A 82 20.19 25.63 27.83
C LEU A 82 20.58 24.99 29.16
N ALA A 83 21.86 24.96 29.47
CA ALA A 83 22.37 24.63 30.81
C ALA A 83 22.88 25.89 31.50
N MET A 84 22.52 26.09 32.73
CA MET A 84 23.01 27.13 33.62
C MET A 84 24.04 26.49 34.54
N LEU A 85 25.26 26.96 34.46
CA LEU A 85 26.41 26.37 35.16
C LEU A 85 26.87 27.25 36.32
N ASP A 86 28.07 26.97 36.83
CA ASP A 86 28.66 27.67 37.95
C ASP A 86 29.04 29.12 37.62
N VAL A 87 29.25 29.91 38.64
CA VAL A 87 29.81 31.28 38.56
C VAL A 87 31.32 31.18 38.67
N ASN A 88 32.06 31.84 37.79
CA ASN A 88 33.52 31.85 37.80
C ASN A 88 34.06 32.84 38.84
N ASP A 89 35.37 32.89 39.05
CA ASP A 89 36.04 33.78 40.01
C ASP A 89 35.87 35.27 39.68
N GLU A 90 35.50 35.61 38.47
CA GLU A 90 35.20 36.97 38.01
C GLU A 90 33.76 37.40 38.31
N GLY A 91 32.94 36.50 38.87
CA GLY A 91 31.55 36.76 39.16
C GLY A 91 30.64 36.57 37.95
N LEU A 92 31.11 35.99 36.87
CA LEU A 92 30.32 35.70 35.66
C LEU A 92 29.73 34.31 35.74
N ARG A 93 28.43 34.17 35.48
CA ARG A 93 27.80 32.87 35.34
C ARG A 93 28.06 32.27 33.99
N ARG A 94 28.45 31.00 33.99
CA ARG A 94 28.65 30.21 32.78
C ARG A 94 27.34 29.58 32.31
N TYR A 95 27.09 29.63 31.02
CA TYR A 95 25.94 29.02 30.34
C TYR A 95 26.46 28.15 29.22
N ARG A 96 25.73 27.06 28.93
CA ARG A 96 25.95 26.24 27.75
C ARG A 96 24.68 26.17 26.94
N LEU A 97 24.73 26.55 25.68
CA LEU A 97 23.65 26.43 24.71
C LEU A 97 23.98 25.32 23.71
N GLU A 98 22.95 24.61 23.29
CA GLU A 98 22.99 23.78 22.09
C GLU A 98 22.12 24.43 21.03
N MET A 99 22.64 24.61 19.83
CA MET A 99 21.97 25.22 18.68
C MET A 99 21.83 24.23 17.56
N VAL A 100 20.61 24.16 16.97
CA VAL A 100 20.21 23.22 15.92
C VAL A 100 19.45 23.94 14.79
N PRO A 101 19.34 23.37 13.58
CA PRO A 101 18.52 23.96 12.52
C PRO A 101 17.03 23.92 12.83
N GLY A 102 16.25 24.78 12.17
CA GLY A 102 14.79 24.73 12.25
C GLY A 102 14.19 23.37 11.84
N LEU A 103 14.87 22.65 10.94
CA LEU A 103 14.47 21.29 10.56
C LEU A 103 14.46 20.31 11.75
N TRP A 104 15.23 20.57 12.80
CA TRP A 104 15.23 19.75 14.02
C TRP A 104 13.85 19.65 14.68
N PHE A 105 13.01 20.68 14.58
CA PHE A 105 11.66 20.63 15.16
C PHE A 105 10.79 19.53 14.56
N THR A 106 11.11 19.08 13.35
CA THR A 106 10.41 17.96 12.69
C THR A 106 10.70 16.59 13.32
N THR A 107 11.71 16.51 14.21
CA THR A 107 12.03 15.29 14.97
C THR A 107 11.16 15.08 16.21
N LEU A 108 10.43 16.12 16.65
CA LEU A 108 9.75 16.15 17.95
C LEU A 108 8.39 15.45 17.98
N GLY A 109 7.85 15.09 16.83
CA GLY A 109 6.55 14.45 16.73
C GLY A 109 6.49 13.40 15.64
N SER A 110 5.66 12.38 15.83
CA SER A 110 5.34 11.39 14.80
C SER A 110 3.91 11.56 14.34
N LYS A 111 3.65 11.26 13.07
CA LYS A 111 2.32 11.36 12.47
C LYS A 111 2.01 10.15 11.59
N ASN A 112 0.71 9.95 11.35
CA ASN A 112 0.20 8.99 10.39
C ASN A 112 -0.57 9.75 9.32
N ARG A 113 -0.03 9.81 8.10
CA ARG A 113 -0.60 10.56 6.98
C ARG A 113 -0.57 9.75 5.69
N ILE A 114 -1.52 10.03 4.83
CA ILE A 114 -1.62 9.44 3.49
C ILE A 114 -1.46 10.55 2.45
N PHE A 115 -0.64 10.31 1.46
CA PHE A 115 -0.45 11.20 0.31
C PHE A 115 -0.84 10.46 -0.96
N HIS A 116 -1.69 11.08 -1.78
CA HIS A 116 -2.12 10.53 -3.06
C HIS A 116 -1.62 11.36 -4.22
N LYS A 117 -1.10 10.71 -5.25
CA LYS A 117 -0.73 11.33 -6.54
C LYS A 117 0.19 12.54 -6.39
N LYS A 118 1.19 12.42 -5.52
CA LYS A 118 2.19 13.46 -5.27
C LYS A 118 3.59 12.94 -5.52
N ASN A 119 4.45 13.80 -6.06
CA ASN A 119 5.88 13.53 -6.12
C ASN A 119 6.57 13.93 -4.80
N VAL A 120 7.85 13.58 -4.66
CA VAL A 120 8.63 13.88 -3.44
C VAL A 120 8.66 15.37 -3.12
N LYS A 121 8.80 16.23 -4.12
CA LYS A 121 8.85 17.69 -3.93
C LYS A 121 7.56 18.22 -3.32
N ASP A 122 6.41 17.76 -3.83
CA ASP A 122 5.10 18.16 -3.33
C ASP A 122 4.88 17.69 -1.89
N ILE A 123 5.26 16.42 -1.59
CA ILE A 123 5.12 15.85 -0.25
C ILE A 123 6.02 16.59 0.75
N VAL A 124 7.31 16.75 0.44
CA VAL A 124 8.27 17.44 1.30
C VAL A 124 7.86 18.89 1.55
N SER A 125 7.43 19.60 0.48
CA SER A 125 6.97 20.99 0.62
C SER A 125 5.72 21.11 1.49
N GLU A 126 4.79 20.17 1.40
CA GLU A 126 3.58 20.14 2.23
C GLU A 126 3.92 19.90 3.71
N VAL A 127 4.81 18.95 3.98
CA VAL A 127 5.23 18.66 5.36
C VAL A 127 6.01 19.83 5.95
N LEU A 128 6.99 20.37 5.21
CA LEU A 128 7.76 21.54 5.67
C LEU A 128 6.90 22.80 5.80
N GLY A 129 5.83 22.92 5.03
CA GLY A 129 4.87 24.01 5.14
C GLY A 129 4.23 24.14 6.53
N GLU A 130 4.07 23.03 7.25
CA GLU A 130 3.59 23.04 8.64
C GLU A 130 4.60 23.70 9.60
N TYR A 131 5.90 23.71 9.24
CA TYR A 131 7.01 24.26 9.99
C TYR A 131 7.51 25.60 9.43
N SER A 132 6.74 26.28 8.60
CA SER A 132 7.12 27.51 7.90
C SER A 132 7.56 28.68 8.80
N LYS A 133 7.28 28.62 10.11
CA LYS A 133 7.75 29.61 11.09
C LYS A 133 9.21 29.41 11.50
N VAL A 134 9.73 28.22 11.34
CA VAL A 134 11.10 27.84 11.79
C VAL A 134 11.95 27.23 10.69
N VAL A 135 11.34 26.77 9.59
CA VAL A 135 12.04 26.20 8.43
C VAL A 135 11.81 27.07 7.20
N THR A 136 12.88 27.67 6.72
CA THR A 136 12.94 28.23 5.37
C THR A 136 13.68 27.24 4.48
N HIS A 137 13.14 26.94 3.30
CA HIS A 137 13.75 25.97 2.41
C HIS A 137 13.72 26.39 0.95
N GLN A 138 14.73 25.96 0.21
CA GLN A 138 14.85 26.11 -1.23
C GLN A 138 15.01 24.73 -1.89
N PHE A 139 14.16 24.43 -2.84
CA PHE A 139 14.27 23.24 -3.67
C PHE A 139 14.97 23.59 -4.98
N LYS A 140 16.28 23.37 -5.06
CA LYS A 140 17.10 23.67 -6.26
C LYS A 140 16.92 22.68 -7.39
N PRO A 141 16.71 21.36 -7.13
CA PRO A 141 16.57 20.39 -8.18
C PRO A 141 15.53 20.76 -9.23
N THR A 142 15.91 20.69 -10.50
CA THR A 142 15.05 20.99 -11.65
C THR A 142 14.50 19.74 -12.32
N GLY A 143 14.91 18.56 -11.90
CA GLY A 143 14.47 17.26 -12.41
C GLY A 143 12.98 17.00 -12.20
N SER A 144 12.41 16.13 -13.03
CA SER A 144 11.06 15.62 -12.84
C SER A 144 11.10 14.37 -11.96
N TYR A 145 10.43 14.40 -10.83
CA TYR A 145 10.26 13.26 -9.94
C TYR A 145 8.98 12.51 -10.27
N LEU A 146 9.01 11.20 -10.06
CA LEU A 146 7.84 10.36 -10.30
C LEU A 146 6.71 10.69 -9.32
N VAL A 147 5.50 10.71 -9.85
CA VAL A 147 4.30 10.85 -9.03
C VAL A 147 4.00 9.51 -8.38
N ARG A 148 4.03 9.46 -7.06
CA ARG A 148 3.62 8.30 -6.26
C ARG A 148 2.09 8.26 -6.20
N GLU A 149 1.49 7.16 -6.61
CA GLU A 149 0.03 6.99 -6.51
C GLU A 149 -0.42 6.97 -5.05
N TYR A 150 0.42 6.40 -4.18
CA TYR A 150 0.17 6.27 -2.75
C TYR A 150 1.49 6.33 -1.98
N CYS A 151 1.52 7.08 -0.90
CA CYS A 151 2.67 7.19 -0.01
C CYS A 151 2.18 7.43 1.42
N VAL A 152 2.65 6.64 2.36
CA VAL A 152 2.21 6.67 3.76
C VAL A 152 3.37 7.06 4.67
N GLN A 153 3.13 8.04 5.52
CA GLN A 153 3.90 8.24 6.73
C GLN A 153 3.22 7.43 7.83
N PHE A 154 3.91 6.45 8.41
CA PHE A 154 3.35 5.61 9.46
C PHE A 154 4.30 5.52 10.67
N ASP A 155 3.86 6.05 11.82
CA ASP A 155 4.55 5.98 13.11
C ASP A 155 6.04 6.38 13.01
N GLU A 156 6.35 7.36 12.17
CA GLU A 156 7.68 7.96 11.97
C GLU A 156 7.59 9.48 12.19
N THR A 157 8.73 10.08 12.57
CA THR A 157 8.80 11.53 12.69
C THR A 157 8.71 12.20 11.32
N ASP A 158 8.33 13.48 11.29
CA ASP A 158 8.33 14.23 10.03
C ASP A 158 9.76 14.30 9.44
N PHE A 159 10.77 14.36 10.30
CA PHE A 159 12.19 14.30 9.89
C PHE A 159 12.55 12.97 9.22
N ASP A 160 12.23 11.84 9.86
CA ASP A 160 12.53 10.52 9.31
C ASP A 160 11.80 10.30 7.98
N PHE A 161 10.53 10.71 7.92
CA PHE A 161 9.71 10.63 6.71
C PHE A 161 10.33 11.42 5.55
N ILE A 162 10.65 12.71 5.77
CA ILE A 162 11.29 13.55 4.76
C ILE A 162 12.64 12.96 4.34
N SER A 163 13.47 12.58 5.32
CA SER A 163 14.82 12.08 5.08
C SER A 163 14.83 10.81 4.24
N ARG A 164 13.92 9.86 4.51
CA ARG A 164 13.81 8.66 3.67
C ARG A 164 13.33 8.96 2.27
N LEU A 165 12.31 9.82 2.09
CA LEU A 165 11.82 10.19 0.77
C LEU A 165 12.90 10.89 -0.07
N LEU A 166 13.69 11.78 0.55
CA LEU A 166 14.82 12.43 -0.10
C LEU A 166 15.89 11.41 -0.48
N ALA A 167 16.20 10.46 0.40
CA ALA A 167 17.17 9.41 0.13
C ALA A 167 16.72 8.47 -1.00
N GLU A 168 15.46 8.06 -1.03
CA GLU A 168 14.85 7.26 -2.11
C GLU A 168 14.99 7.95 -3.47
N GLU A 169 14.83 9.29 -3.50
CA GLU A 169 14.98 10.07 -4.72
C GLU A 169 16.41 10.59 -4.95
N GLY A 170 17.34 10.23 -4.06
CA GLY A 170 18.75 10.64 -4.16
C GLY A 170 18.97 12.15 -4.00
N ILE A 171 18.10 12.83 -3.27
CA ILE A 171 18.17 14.27 -3.00
C ILE A 171 18.91 14.48 -1.71
N SER A 172 20.03 15.18 -1.77
CA SER A 172 20.79 15.64 -0.60
C SER A 172 20.25 16.97 -0.10
N TYR A 173 20.63 17.35 1.12
CA TYR A 173 20.37 18.67 1.62
C TYR A 173 21.53 19.19 2.46
N TYR A 174 21.64 20.51 2.57
CA TYR A 174 22.60 21.24 3.40
C TYR A 174 21.98 22.56 3.87
N PHE A 175 22.69 23.28 4.73
CA PHE A 175 22.22 24.55 5.23
C PHE A 175 23.12 25.69 4.76
N THR A 176 22.52 26.81 4.37
CA THR A 176 23.20 28.08 4.19
C THR A 176 22.80 29.01 5.32
N HIS A 177 23.76 29.88 5.70
CA HIS A 177 23.58 30.81 6.82
C HIS A 177 23.88 32.22 6.37
N ASP A 178 23.03 33.14 6.76
CA ASP A 178 23.20 34.58 6.68
C ASP A 178 22.98 35.22 8.06
N ASP A 179 23.17 36.51 8.17
CA ASP A 179 22.82 37.23 9.39
C ASP A 179 21.33 37.11 9.69
N GLY A 180 21.01 36.58 10.87
CA GLY A 180 19.65 36.39 11.36
C GLY A 180 18.83 35.29 10.69
N LYS A 181 19.39 34.46 9.81
CA LYS A 181 18.63 33.36 9.15
C LYS A 181 19.50 32.20 8.69
N HIS A 182 18.89 31.05 8.58
CA HIS A 182 19.43 29.92 7.85
C HIS A 182 18.37 29.34 6.91
N GLU A 183 18.83 28.70 5.85
CA GLU A 183 17.96 28.09 4.84
C GLU A 183 18.38 26.66 4.58
N LEU A 184 17.39 25.76 4.56
CA LEU A 184 17.53 24.37 4.12
C LEU A 184 17.56 24.34 2.58
N VAL A 185 18.66 23.92 1.99
CA VAL A 185 18.80 23.81 0.54
C VAL A 185 18.81 22.34 0.14
N LEU A 186 17.86 21.96 -0.71
CA LEU A 186 17.78 20.62 -1.28
C LEU A 186 18.48 20.61 -2.63
N ALA A 187 19.30 19.57 -2.88
CA ALA A 187 20.22 19.48 -4.02
C ALA A 187 20.25 18.05 -4.58
N ASP A 188 20.29 17.89 -5.89
CA ASP A 188 20.48 16.59 -6.55
C ASP A 188 21.55 16.58 -7.64
N ASP A 189 22.15 17.75 -7.91
CA ASP A 189 23.24 17.94 -8.87
C ASP A 189 24.40 18.73 -8.26
N MET A 190 25.58 18.58 -8.82
CA MET A 190 26.79 19.29 -8.37
C MET A 190 26.68 20.82 -8.50
N GLN A 191 25.85 21.31 -9.39
CA GLN A 191 25.64 22.75 -9.59
C GLN A 191 24.79 23.39 -8.49
N ASP A 192 24.07 22.57 -7.73
CA ASP A 192 23.21 23.03 -6.65
C ASP A 192 23.99 23.46 -5.40
N TYR A 193 25.26 23.08 -5.29
CA TYR A 193 26.13 23.42 -4.17
C TYR A 193 26.76 24.82 -4.37
N PHE A 194 27.13 25.48 -3.26
CA PHE A 194 27.69 26.83 -3.28
C PHE A 194 29.22 26.80 -3.27
N ASP A 195 29.87 27.92 -3.62
CA ASP A 195 31.31 28.08 -3.50
C ASP A 195 31.65 28.66 -2.11
N ALA A 196 32.36 27.88 -1.27
CA ALA A 196 32.75 28.26 0.09
C ALA A 196 33.96 29.21 0.13
N ALA A 197 34.76 29.24 -0.93
CA ALA A 197 35.87 30.16 -1.10
C ALA A 197 35.88 30.67 -2.54
N SER A 198 36.17 31.97 -2.71
CA SER A 198 36.28 32.60 -4.03
C SER A 198 37.66 32.40 -4.67
N GLU A 199 38.66 32.13 -3.87
CA GLU A 199 40.06 31.91 -4.29
C GLU A 199 40.50 30.50 -3.93
N LYS A 200 41.63 30.08 -4.52
CA LYS A 200 42.25 28.80 -4.17
C LYS A 200 42.86 28.90 -2.77
N ILE A 201 42.69 27.85 -2.00
CA ILE A 201 43.23 27.74 -0.66
C ILE A 201 44.56 27.00 -0.75
N GLU A 202 45.62 27.63 -0.28
CA GLU A 202 46.97 27.04 -0.25
C GLU A 202 47.07 25.92 0.79
N TYR A 203 47.83 24.88 0.47
CA TYR A 203 48.22 23.84 1.42
C TYR A 203 49.59 24.19 2.02
N ASP A 204 49.62 24.48 3.31
CA ASP A 204 50.85 24.87 4.02
C ASP A 204 51.68 23.69 4.56
N GLY A 205 51.14 22.49 4.65
CA GLY A 205 51.87 21.26 4.99
C GLY A 205 52.71 21.29 6.28
N GLY A 206 52.50 22.26 7.18
CA GLY A 206 53.21 22.39 8.45
C GLY A 206 54.53 23.17 8.33
N GLY A 207 54.54 24.21 7.52
CA GLY A 207 55.65 25.18 7.44
C GLY A 207 56.02 25.78 8.80
N THR A 208 57.23 26.27 8.93
CA THR A 208 57.78 26.82 10.19
C THR A 208 57.13 28.13 10.65
N GLN A 209 56.34 28.76 9.80
CA GLN A 209 55.45 29.89 10.14
C GLN A 209 54.05 29.59 9.63
N PRO A 210 53.07 29.50 10.52
CA PRO A 210 51.68 29.29 10.09
C PRO A 210 51.22 30.50 9.27
N THR A 211 50.95 30.26 7.98
CA THR A 211 50.21 31.20 7.14
C THR A 211 48.74 31.10 7.51
N LYS A 212 48.06 32.25 7.57
CA LYS A 212 46.63 32.29 7.85
C LYS A 212 45.84 31.95 6.58
N HIS A 213 44.66 31.38 6.76
CA HIS A 213 43.72 31.00 5.68
C HIS A 213 44.24 29.91 4.76
N THR A 214 44.82 28.87 5.36
CA THR A 214 45.44 27.75 4.65
C THR A 214 44.88 26.41 5.14
N ILE A 215 45.15 25.36 4.37
CA ILE A 215 44.93 23.98 4.79
C ILE A 215 46.23 23.46 5.41
N HIS A 216 46.15 23.08 6.68
CA HIS A 216 47.31 22.66 7.48
C HIS A 216 47.60 21.16 7.39
N SER A 217 46.59 20.36 7.17
CA SER A 217 46.74 18.92 6.94
C SER A 217 45.82 18.44 5.81
N TRP A 218 46.31 17.46 5.07
CA TRP A 218 45.59 16.86 3.98
C TRP A 218 45.87 15.37 3.93
N GLN A 219 44.81 14.56 3.86
CA GLN A 219 44.88 13.12 3.71
C GLN A 219 43.82 12.68 2.75
N ARG A 220 44.18 11.96 1.68
CA ARG A 220 43.23 11.37 0.73
C ARG A 220 43.22 9.87 0.88
N SER A 221 42.03 9.27 0.86
CA SER A 221 41.80 7.85 1.09
C SER A 221 40.92 7.29 -0.03
N PHE A 222 41.30 6.10 -0.46
CA PHE A 222 40.50 5.35 -1.45
C PHE A 222 39.93 4.12 -0.77
N ASN A 223 38.61 4.06 -0.70
CA ASN A 223 37.87 3.02 0.01
C ASN A 223 37.22 2.05 -0.95
N TYR A 224 37.43 0.76 -0.70
CA TYR A 224 36.75 -0.25 -1.48
C TYR A 224 35.26 -0.26 -1.16
N HIS A 225 34.39 -0.40 -2.18
CA HIS A 225 32.94 -0.48 -2.03
C HIS A 225 32.35 -1.55 -2.95
N THR A 226 31.04 -1.76 -2.91
CA THR A 226 30.35 -2.71 -3.78
C THR A 226 30.58 -2.39 -5.26
N GLY A 227 30.81 -3.40 -6.07
CA GLY A 227 31.05 -3.27 -7.52
C GLY A 227 29.78 -3.17 -8.38
N GLY A 228 28.60 -3.36 -7.80
CA GLY A 228 27.35 -3.29 -8.51
C GLY A 228 26.14 -3.23 -7.60
N PHE A 229 25.04 -2.75 -8.14
CA PHE A 229 23.76 -2.74 -7.49
C PHE A 229 22.72 -3.41 -8.42
N GLU A 230 22.02 -4.39 -7.89
CA GLU A 230 20.95 -5.09 -8.59
C GLU A 230 19.63 -4.79 -7.91
N PHE A 231 18.70 -4.25 -8.67
CA PHE A 231 17.34 -4.01 -8.23
C PHE A 231 16.37 -4.92 -9.00
N LYS A 232 15.51 -5.61 -8.31
CA LYS A 232 14.46 -6.43 -8.90
C LYS A 232 13.12 -6.08 -8.26
N ASP A 233 12.13 -5.89 -9.10
CA ASP A 233 10.78 -5.53 -8.70
C ASP A 233 9.74 -6.52 -9.22
N TYR A 234 8.61 -6.58 -8.54
CA TYR A 234 7.44 -7.37 -8.93
C TYR A 234 6.22 -6.48 -9.09
N SER A 235 5.53 -6.62 -10.22
CA SER A 235 4.25 -5.97 -10.46
C SER A 235 3.17 -7.02 -10.71
N GLU A 236 2.04 -6.90 -10.01
CA GLU A 236 0.85 -7.72 -10.23
C GLU A 236 0.24 -7.54 -11.61
N PHE A 237 0.53 -6.45 -12.29
CA PHE A 237 0.04 -6.17 -13.64
C PHE A 237 0.91 -6.80 -14.73
N THR A 238 2.19 -7.07 -14.43
CA THR A 238 3.17 -7.64 -15.37
C THR A 238 3.92 -8.82 -14.78
N THR A 239 3.20 -9.79 -14.24
CA THR A 239 3.74 -10.94 -13.48
C THR A 239 4.75 -11.79 -14.25
N THR A 240 4.75 -11.73 -15.57
CA THR A 240 5.66 -12.51 -16.43
C THR A 240 6.91 -11.74 -16.84
N LYS A 241 7.01 -10.43 -16.52
CA LYS A 241 8.15 -9.60 -16.88
C LYS A 241 9.23 -9.71 -15.81
N ASP A 242 10.47 -9.96 -16.20
CA ASP A 242 11.61 -9.86 -15.30
C ASP A 242 12.04 -8.40 -15.19
N ASN A 243 11.53 -7.72 -14.16
CA ASN A 243 11.79 -6.31 -13.88
C ASN A 243 13.12 -6.16 -13.12
N LYS A 244 14.20 -6.65 -13.72
CA LYS A 244 15.55 -6.59 -13.15
C LYS A 244 16.37 -5.49 -13.78
N GLN A 245 17.03 -4.68 -12.98
CA GLN A 245 18.04 -3.70 -13.39
C GLN A 245 19.35 -3.96 -12.67
N VAL A 246 20.46 -3.84 -13.40
CA VAL A 246 21.80 -4.00 -12.83
C VAL A 246 22.62 -2.78 -13.22
N VAL A 247 23.14 -2.08 -12.24
CA VAL A 247 24.07 -0.95 -12.43
C VAL A 247 25.43 -1.33 -11.86
N LYS A 248 26.47 -1.16 -12.67
CA LYS A 248 27.85 -1.40 -12.26
C LYS A 248 28.50 -0.09 -11.84
N THR A 249 29.45 -0.17 -10.93
CA THR A 249 30.26 0.96 -10.51
C THR A 249 31.02 1.58 -11.67
N LYS A 250 31.11 2.91 -11.67
CA LYS A 250 31.95 3.72 -12.55
C LYS A 250 33.35 3.98 -11.94
N SER A 251 33.50 3.70 -10.63
CA SER A 251 34.77 3.86 -9.94
C SER A 251 35.85 2.94 -10.50
N PRO A 252 37.11 3.34 -10.53
CA PRO A 252 38.23 2.58 -11.11
C PRO A 252 38.61 1.31 -10.32
N LEU A 253 37.71 0.79 -9.49
CA LEU A 253 37.84 -0.50 -8.80
C LEU A 253 37.97 -1.68 -9.74
N ASN A 254 37.58 -1.51 -11.01
CA ASN A 254 37.64 -2.55 -12.05
C ASN A 254 39.06 -3.05 -12.35
N SER A 255 40.10 -2.32 -11.93
CA SER A 255 41.47 -2.78 -12.09
C SER A 255 41.92 -3.81 -11.04
N VAL A 256 41.14 -4.01 -9.99
CA VAL A 256 41.43 -4.97 -8.92
C VAL A 256 40.72 -6.28 -9.16
N SER A 257 40.56 -6.67 -10.43
CA SER A 257 40.15 -7.99 -10.87
C SER A 257 38.80 -8.56 -10.38
N ASP A 258 38.46 -9.67 -10.90
CA ASP A 258 37.38 -10.66 -10.81
C ASP A 258 36.44 -10.68 -9.58
N PHE A 259 36.75 -9.96 -8.49
CA PHE A 259 35.90 -9.89 -7.30
C PHE A 259 34.76 -8.87 -7.40
N THR A 260 34.82 -7.92 -8.34
CA THR A 260 33.96 -6.73 -8.30
C THR A 260 32.65 -6.82 -9.08
N THR A 261 32.52 -7.74 -10.02
CA THR A 261 31.40 -7.65 -10.98
C THR A 261 30.44 -8.84 -10.97
N SER A 262 30.80 -9.94 -10.34
CA SER A 262 29.95 -11.14 -10.34
C SER A 262 29.64 -11.76 -8.98
N GLY A 263 30.31 -11.31 -7.90
CA GLY A 263 30.19 -11.92 -6.58
C GLY A 263 29.76 -11.02 -5.42
N TYR A 264 29.88 -9.68 -5.56
CA TYR A 264 29.66 -8.72 -4.47
C TYR A 264 28.77 -7.55 -4.89
N GLY A 265 27.62 -7.84 -5.46
CA GLY A 265 26.57 -6.87 -5.71
C GLY A 265 25.59 -6.82 -4.56
N ILE A 266 25.05 -5.64 -4.25
CA ILE A 266 23.89 -5.52 -3.38
C ILE A 266 22.66 -5.86 -4.20
N TYR A 267 21.90 -6.87 -3.74
CA TYR A 267 20.62 -7.25 -4.30
C TYR A 267 19.50 -6.66 -3.45
N ASN A 268 18.66 -5.85 -4.05
CA ASN A 268 17.46 -5.33 -3.43
C ASN A 268 16.24 -5.86 -4.19
N TYR A 269 15.29 -6.44 -3.44
CA TYR A 269 14.02 -6.91 -3.97
C TYR A 269 12.90 -6.09 -3.32
N GLU A 270 12.29 -5.26 -4.13
CA GLU A 270 11.12 -4.49 -3.75
C GLU A 270 9.94 -4.92 -4.60
N ILE A 271 8.74 -4.75 -4.06
CA ILE A 271 7.49 -5.05 -4.76
C ILE A 271 6.75 -3.74 -4.89
N ASP A 272 6.82 -3.08 -6.03
CA ASP A 272 6.04 -1.89 -6.32
C ASP A 272 4.79 -2.25 -7.12
N GLY A 273 3.67 -2.43 -6.42
CA GLY A 273 2.41 -2.89 -7.00
C GLY A 273 1.56 -1.83 -7.69
N GLU A 274 1.81 -0.55 -7.50
CA GLU A 274 0.86 0.49 -7.94
C GLU A 274 1.21 1.17 -9.27
N ASN A 275 2.44 1.11 -9.70
CA ASN A 275 2.83 1.79 -10.92
C ASN A 275 2.51 0.99 -12.18
N LYS A 276 1.47 1.43 -12.87
CA LYS A 276 1.02 0.85 -14.13
C LYS A 276 2.15 0.78 -15.17
N HIS A 277 2.59 -0.43 -15.52
CA HIS A 277 3.27 -0.90 -16.74
C HIS A 277 4.35 -0.04 -17.43
N LYS A 278 4.34 1.27 -17.37
CA LYS A 278 5.21 2.11 -18.20
C LYS A 278 6.47 2.63 -17.51
N PHE A 279 6.49 2.66 -16.17
CA PHE A 279 7.53 3.35 -15.40
C PHE A 279 8.48 2.43 -14.65
N ILE A 280 8.14 1.16 -14.44
CA ILE A 280 8.93 0.24 -13.60
C ILE A 280 10.38 0.15 -14.05
N ASP A 281 10.65 -0.02 -15.35
CA ASP A 281 12.04 -0.13 -15.84
C ASP A 281 12.83 1.16 -15.62
N ALA A 282 12.22 2.32 -15.87
CA ALA A 282 12.88 3.60 -15.69
C ALA A 282 13.09 3.91 -14.20
N GLN A 283 12.14 3.56 -13.34
CA GLN A 283 12.26 3.70 -11.89
C GLN A 283 13.35 2.80 -11.32
N ASN A 284 13.33 1.52 -11.64
CA ASN A 284 14.30 0.56 -11.17
C ASN A 284 15.72 0.93 -11.61
N LYS A 285 15.85 1.44 -12.85
CA LYS A 285 17.12 1.95 -13.35
C LYS A 285 17.57 3.17 -12.56
N SER A 286 16.70 4.17 -12.38
CA SER A 286 17.01 5.38 -11.62
C SER A 286 17.34 5.07 -10.16
N ALA A 287 16.58 4.20 -9.49
CA ALA A 287 16.86 3.78 -8.12
C ALA A 287 18.21 3.06 -8.00
N SER A 288 18.52 2.17 -8.94
CA SER A 288 19.80 1.46 -8.98
C SER A 288 20.98 2.40 -9.23
N GLU A 289 20.82 3.39 -10.11
CA GLU A 289 21.84 4.42 -10.39
C GLU A 289 22.09 5.28 -9.14
N LYS A 290 21.03 5.79 -8.50
CA LYS A 290 21.13 6.60 -7.28
C LYS A 290 21.77 5.82 -6.13
N ALA A 291 21.39 4.55 -5.94
CA ALA A 291 21.99 3.69 -4.94
C ALA A 291 23.48 3.44 -5.21
N MET A 292 23.87 3.24 -6.47
CA MET A 292 25.26 3.08 -6.84
C MET A 292 26.07 4.36 -6.59
N GLU A 293 25.56 5.53 -6.99
CA GLU A 293 26.18 6.84 -6.73
C GLU A 293 26.38 7.09 -5.24
N ALA A 294 25.41 6.70 -4.38
CA ALA A 294 25.54 6.81 -2.93
C ALA A 294 26.68 5.95 -2.35
N HIS A 295 26.98 4.80 -2.95
CA HIS A 295 28.13 3.97 -2.58
C HIS A 295 29.43 4.53 -3.15
N GLU A 296 29.42 5.02 -4.38
CA GLU A 296 30.60 5.58 -5.06
C GLU A 296 31.11 6.87 -4.40
N ALA A 297 30.23 7.66 -3.81
CA ALA A 297 30.60 8.88 -3.09
C ALA A 297 31.60 8.64 -1.95
N GLY A 298 31.65 7.43 -1.40
CA GLY A 298 32.62 7.04 -0.38
C GLY A 298 33.93 6.47 -0.90
N PHE A 299 34.13 6.36 -2.21
CA PHE A 299 35.35 5.76 -2.80
C PHE A 299 36.58 6.62 -2.61
N ASP A 300 36.50 7.87 -3.05
CA ASP A 300 37.60 8.84 -3.05
C ASP A 300 37.23 9.96 -2.08
N VAL A 301 37.83 9.95 -0.90
CA VAL A 301 37.51 10.86 0.19
C VAL A 301 38.80 11.53 0.70
N ALA A 302 38.77 12.83 0.78
CA ALA A 302 39.82 13.57 1.42
C ALA A 302 39.35 14.18 2.75
N GLN A 303 40.27 14.33 3.68
CA GLN A 303 40.05 15.00 4.96
C GLN A 303 41.24 15.93 5.26
N GLY A 304 40.92 17.02 5.93
CA GLY A 304 41.97 18.01 6.28
C GLY A 304 41.61 18.83 7.49
N THR A 305 42.56 19.65 7.90
CA THR A 305 42.37 20.70 8.92
C THR A 305 42.75 22.06 8.33
N SER A 306 42.03 23.09 8.75
CA SER A 306 42.21 24.45 8.21
C SER A 306 41.83 25.51 9.26
N ASP A 307 42.24 26.73 9.04
CA ASP A 307 41.79 27.94 9.74
C ASP A 307 40.87 28.82 8.86
N VAL A 308 40.46 28.34 7.68
CA VAL A 308 39.55 29.07 6.78
C VAL A 308 38.12 29.03 7.32
N VAL A 309 37.64 30.17 7.80
CA VAL A 309 36.34 30.27 8.48
C VAL A 309 35.15 30.01 7.56
N THR A 310 35.28 30.23 6.26
CA THR A 310 34.17 30.10 5.29
C THR A 310 33.85 28.67 4.87
N LEU A 311 34.71 27.70 5.22
CA LEU A 311 34.46 26.29 4.89
C LEU A 311 33.22 25.75 5.65
N ALA A 312 32.20 25.34 4.91
CA ALA A 312 30.93 24.83 5.43
C ALA A 312 30.44 23.64 4.60
N ALA A 313 29.68 22.75 5.21
CA ALA A 313 29.12 21.60 4.50
C ALA A 313 28.21 22.04 3.35
N GLY A 314 28.31 21.38 2.18
CA GLY A 314 27.65 21.81 0.94
C GLY A 314 28.44 22.91 0.18
N GLY A 315 29.59 23.36 0.70
CA GLY A 315 30.46 24.32 0.04
C GLY A 315 31.53 23.63 -0.82
N ARG A 316 31.81 24.21 -1.98
CA ARG A 316 32.93 23.82 -2.85
C ARG A 316 34.13 24.72 -2.60
N PHE A 317 35.30 24.16 -2.66
CA PHE A 317 36.56 24.92 -2.61
C PHE A 317 37.58 24.33 -3.57
N GLU A 318 38.62 25.09 -3.90
CA GLU A 318 39.76 24.63 -4.68
C GLU A 318 41.00 24.67 -3.83
N ILE A 319 41.71 23.54 -3.71
CA ILE A 319 43.00 23.46 -3.00
C ILE A 319 44.14 23.60 -3.99
N ASP A 320 45.17 24.41 -3.63
CA ASP A 320 46.45 24.47 -4.29
C ASP A 320 47.48 23.68 -3.47
N HIS A 321 47.79 22.48 -3.94
CA HIS A 321 48.65 21.54 -3.24
C HIS A 321 49.95 21.33 -4.04
N SER A 322 51.09 21.20 -3.36
CA SER A 322 52.38 20.95 -3.99
C SER A 322 52.42 19.67 -4.83
N ILE A 323 51.56 18.69 -4.53
CA ILE A 323 51.36 17.47 -5.31
C ILE A 323 50.21 17.73 -6.26
N THR A 324 50.45 17.72 -7.57
CA THR A 324 49.47 18.06 -8.61
C THR A 324 48.23 17.16 -8.58
N SER A 325 48.35 15.89 -8.21
CA SER A 325 47.19 14.94 -8.12
C SER A 325 46.25 15.26 -6.95
N GLU A 326 46.71 16.06 -6.00
CA GLU A 326 45.89 16.48 -4.84
C GLU A 326 45.27 17.86 -5.05
N SER A 327 45.85 18.69 -5.97
CA SER A 327 45.26 19.99 -6.35
C SER A 327 43.98 19.81 -7.12
N GLY A 328 42.97 20.63 -6.83
CA GLY A 328 41.67 20.61 -7.55
C GLY A 328 40.51 21.10 -6.72
N LYS A 329 39.34 20.94 -7.30
CA LYS A 329 38.07 21.32 -6.64
C LYS A 329 37.47 20.15 -5.88
N TYR A 330 36.99 20.44 -4.68
CA TYR A 330 36.36 19.48 -3.76
C TYR A 330 35.03 20.02 -3.22
N LEU A 331 34.13 19.13 -2.85
CA LEU A 331 32.87 19.41 -2.16
C LEU A 331 32.97 18.96 -0.70
N LEU A 332 32.73 19.86 0.23
CA LEU A 332 32.71 19.59 1.67
C LEU A 332 31.46 18.81 2.04
N THR A 333 31.63 17.61 2.57
CA THR A 333 30.53 16.75 3.02
C THR A 333 30.29 16.83 4.52
N GLN A 334 31.33 17.14 5.27
CA GLN A 334 31.29 17.33 6.72
C GLN A 334 32.32 18.40 7.13
N VAL A 335 31.96 19.24 8.09
CA VAL A 335 32.86 20.22 8.71
C VAL A 335 32.64 20.21 10.21
N HIS A 336 33.70 19.97 10.95
CA HIS A 336 33.75 20.13 12.41
C HIS A 336 34.51 21.42 12.74
N ILE A 337 33.90 22.28 13.54
CA ILE A 337 34.43 23.62 13.88
C ILE A 337 34.76 23.69 15.36
N VAL A 338 35.89 24.29 15.67
CA VAL A 338 36.25 24.71 17.01
C VAL A 338 36.72 26.17 16.92
N ALA A 339 36.02 27.06 17.61
CA ALA A 339 36.40 28.44 17.76
C ALA A 339 36.49 28.79 19.24
N ARG A 340 37.57 29.39 19.68
CA ARG A 340 37.81 29.82 21.06
C ARG A 340 38.15 31.31 21.12
N ASP A 341 37.65 31.97 22.13
CA ASP A 341 37.86 33.40 22.36
C ASP A 341 38.13 33.65 23.85
N GLY A 342 39.37 33.38 24.27
CA GLY A 342 39.86 33.59 25.65
C GLY A 342 40.45 34.98 25.84
N ASN A 343 40.57 35.39 27.11
CA ASN A 343 41.13 36.70 27.45
C ASN A 343 42.67 36.77 27.29
N ASP A 344 43.36 35.62 27.21
CA ASP A 344 44.81 35.54 27.10
C ASP A 344 45.25 34.43 26.13
N GLN A 345 45.71 34.80 24.95
CA GLN A 345 46.49 34.00 23.98
C GLN A 345 45.83 32.71 23.40
N ASP A 346 44.62 32.36 23.79
CA ASP A 346 43.91 31.14 23.31
C ASP A 346 42.77 31.44 22.32
N THR A 347 42.88 32.60 21.65
CA THR A 347 41.92 32.98 20.62
C THR A 347 42.33 32.37 19.30
N HIS A 348 41.55 31.37 18.84
CA HIS A 348 41.80 30.71 17.56
C HIS A 348 40.55 30.14 16.96
N PHE A 349 40.55 29.99 15.65
CA PHE A 349 39.59 29.24 14.87
C PHE A 349 40.30 28.06 14.19
N SER A 350 39.67 26.90 14.22
CA SER A 350 40.14 25.76 13.43
C SER A 350 38.92 24.94 12.98
N ASN A 351 39.07 24.30 11.85
CA ASN A 351 38.11 23.29 11.41
C ASN A 351 38.81 22.01 10.96
N ARG A 352 38.08 20.91 11.05
CA ARG A 352 38.39 19.65 10.41
C ARG A 352 37.27 19.34 9.43
N PHE A 353 37.62 18.97 8.22
CA PHE A 353 36.62 18.71 7.20
C PHE A 353 36.85 17.37 6.51
N VAL A 354 35.77 16.87 5.93
CA VAL A 354 35.72 15.72 5.00
C VAL A 354 35.16 16.23 3.69
N CYS A 355 35.80 15.88 2.58
CA CYS A 355 35.37 16.30 1.26
C CYS A 355 35.57 15.20 0.21
N VAL A 356 34.90 15.37 -0.93
CA VAL A 356 35.02 14.51 -2.10
C VAL A 356 35.41 15.34 -3.33
N PRO A 357 36.03 14.76 -4.36
CA PRO A 357 36.33 15.48 -5.60
C PRO A 357 35.07 16.08 -6.23
N ASN A 358 35.22 17.29 -6.81
CA ASN A 358 34.11 18.00 -7.47
C ASN A 358 33.66 17.32 -8.77
N GLY A 359 33.03 16.27 -8.76
CA GLY A 359 32.53 15.44 -9.88
C GLY A 359 31.84 14.22 -9.33
N VAL A 360 32.00 14.03 -8.02
CA VAL A 360 31.34 12.98 -7.28
C VAL A 360 29.95 13.46 -6.86
N ILE A 361 28.93 12.80 -7.32
CA ILE A 361 27.54 13.09 -6.90
C ILE A 361 27.34 12.52 -5.49
N VAL A 362 27.10 13.42 -4.54
CA VAL A 362 26.83 13.03 -3.16
C VAL A 362 25.34 12.73 -3.01
N ARG A 363 25.00 11.47 -2.83
CA ARG A 363 23.63 11.02 -2.51
C ARG A 363 23.54 10.59 -1.05
N PRO A 364 22.43 10.85 -0.37
CA PRO A 364 22.22 10.28 0.96
C PRO A 364 22.18 8.75 0.86
N LYS A 365 22.81 8.09 1.83
CA LYS A 365 22.69 6.63 1.91
C LYS A 365 21.25 6.27 2.28
N HIS A 366 20.68 5.33 1.57
CA HIS A 366 19.35 4.81 1.87
C HIS A 366 19.40 3.88 3.10
N ASN A 367 19.59 4.49 4.27
CA ASN A 367 19.68 3.78 5.55
C ASN A 367 18.33 3.78 6.30
N ASN A 368 17.46 4.74 5.97
CA ASN A 368 16.14 4.89 6.59
C ASN A 368 15.07 4.30 5.66
N PHE A 369 14.72 3.05 5.89
CA PHE A 369 13.57 2.44 5.22
C PHE A 369 12.28 2.89 5.90
N ALA A 370 11.18 2.91 5.13
CA ALA A 370 9.85 3.07 5.72
C ALA A 370 9.67 2.10 6.89
N LYS A 371 9.08 2.59 7.98
CA LYS A 371 8.84 1.75 9.16
C LYS A 371 7.94 0.59 8.76
N LYS A 372 8.42 -0.64 8.93
CA LYS A 372 7.69 -1.84 8.52
C LYS A 372 6.54 -2.14 9.47
N ILE A 373 5.37 -2.36 8.90
CA ILE A 373 4.17 -2.79 9.63
C ILE A 373 4.12 -4.33 9.59
N HIS A 374 4.52 -4.96 10.68
CA HIS A 374 4.57 -6.42 10.78
C HIS A 374 3.27 -7.04 11.31
N THR A 375 2.39 -6.24 11.89
CA THR A 375 1.13 -6.71 12.48
C THR A 375 -0.04 -6.33 11.59
N PRO A 376 -1.08 -7.17 11.46
CA PRO A 376 -2.30 -6.80 10.78
C PRO A 376 -2.97 -5.58 11.42
N GLN A 377 -3.63 -4.80 10.62
CA GLN A 377 -4.44 -3.66 11.04
C GLN A 377 -5.91 -3.87 10.64
N ILE A 378 -6.79 -3.15 11.29
CA ILE A 378 -8.21 -3.13 10.98
C ILE A 378 -8.53 -1.86 10.19
N ALA A 379 -9.38 -1.99 9.18
CA ALA A 379 -9.88 -0.85 8.42
C ALA A 379 -11.33 -1.10 7.96
N THR A 380 -12.04 -0.03 7.62
CA THR A 380 -13.40 -0.11 7.12
C THR A 380 -13.43 0.11 5.61
N VAL A 381 -14.17 -0.72 4.87
CA VAL A 381 -14.32 -0.56 3.41
C VAL A 381 -15.09 0.71 3.09
N ALA A 382 -14.48 1.59 2.32
CA ALA A 382 -15.05 2.87 1.87
C ALA A 382 -15.62 2.80 0.44
N GLU A 383 -14.90 2.14 -0.47
CA GLU A 383 -15.28 2.00 -1.88
C GLU A 383 -14.98 0.59 -2.38
N VAL A 384 -15.72 0.13 -3.36
CA VAL A 384 -15.54 -1.19 -3.98
C VAL A 384 -15.41 -1.03 -5.49
N LYS A 385 -14.38 -1.64 -6.07
CA LYS A 385 -14.23 -1.77 -7.52
C LYS A 385 -14.43 -3.24 -7.88
N ALA A 386 -15.54 -3.53 -8.53
CA ALA A 386 -15.85 -4.89 -8.97
C ALA A 386 -15.29 -5.14 -10.38
N THR A 387 -14.85 -6.37 -10.64
CA THR A 387 -14.48 -6.83 -11.98
C THR A 387 -15.68 -6.75 -12.92
N GLY A 388 -15.50 -6.16 -14.10
CA GLY A 388 -16.51 -6.16 -15.17
C GLY A 388 -17.46 -4.97 -15.23
N SER A 389 -17.28 -3.93 -14.40
CA SER A 389 -18.13 -2.73 -14.42
C SER A 389 -17.60 -1.59 -15.29
N ASP A 390 -16.39 -1.70 -15.82
CA ASP A 390 -15.78 -0.65 -16.64
C ASP A 390 -14.97 -1.25 -17.80
N SER A 391 -14.96 -0.56 -18.94
CA SER A 391 -14.22 -0.94 -20.16
C SER A 391 -12.69 -0.85 -20.02
N SER A 392 -12.18 -0.59 -18.83
CA SER A 392 -10.76 -0.65 -18.52
C SER A 392 -10.32 -2.09 -18.24
N SER A 393 -9.16 -2.46 -18.75
CA SER A 393 -8.51 -3.77 -18.62
C SER A 393 -8.15 -4.18 -17.18
N ASP A 394 -8.70 -3.53 -16.17
CA ASP A 394 -8.42 -3.81 -14.76
C ASP A 394 -9.24 -5.02 -14.30
N VAL A 395 -8.60 -6.17 -14.28
CA VAL A 395 -9.20 -7.49 -13.96
C VAL A 395 -9.24 -7.77 -12.45
N LEU A 396 -8.77 -6.86 -11.61
CA LEU A 396 -8.58 -7.11 -10.19
C LEU A 396 -9.74 -6.58 -9.35
N THR A 397 -10.30 -7.43 -8.49
CA THR A 397 -11.21 -6.99 -7.43
C THR A 397 -10.43 -6.23 -6.36
N GLN A 398 -10.78 -4.98 -6.15
CA GLN A 398 -10.11 -4.07 -5.24
C GLN A 398 -11.11 -3.29 -4.39
N VAL A 399 -10.68 -2.87 -3.23
CA VAL A 399 -11.44 -1.99 -2.33
C VAL A 399 -10.56 -0.82 -1.90
N LYS A 400 -11.17 0.33 -1.59
CA LYS A 400 -10.52 1.34 -0.78
C LYS A 400 -11.01 1.21 0.64
N VAL A 401 -10.12 1.44 1.59
CA VAL A 401 -10.42 1.35 3.00
C VAL A 401 -10.08 2.65 3.73
N THR A 402 -10.79 2.92 4.80
CA THR A 402 -10.51 3.99 5.75
C THR A 402 -9.86 3.39 6.98
N PHE A 403 -8.66 3.84 7.31
CA PHE A 403 -7.95 3.41 8.52
C PHE A 403 -8.41 4.19 9.74
N PRO A 404 -8.52 3.58 10.94
CA PRO A 404 -8.90 4.28 12.17
C PRO A 404 -7.96 5.44 12.54
N TRP A 405 -6.69 5.35 12.18
CA TRP A 405 -5.68 6.37 12.45
C TRP A 405 -5.70 7.54 11.42
N ASN A 406 -6.41 7.39 10.29
CA ASN A 406 -6.62 8.47 9.32
C ASN A 406 -8.01 8.34 8.68
N THR A 407 -8.99 9.02 9.27
CA THR A 407 -10.39 9.02 8.80
C THR A 407 -10.67 10.08 7.73
N ALA A 408 -9.71 10.97 7.48
CA ALA A 408 -9.87 12.05 6.50
C ALA A 408 -9.64 11.59 5.05
N GLN A 409 -8.86 10.53 4.88
CA GLN A 409 -8.48 10.01 3.56
C GLN A 409 -8.60 8.50 3.51
N ASN A 410 -9.00 7.98 2.34
CA ASN A 410 -9.02 6.54 2.09
C ASN A 410 -7.65 6.06 1.62
N SER A 411 -7.47 4.75 1.63
CA SER A 411 -6.31 4.09 1.04
C SER A 411 -6.28 4.21 -0.49
N CYS A 412 -5.20 3.72 -1.10
CA CYS A 412 -5.21 3.31 -2.50
C CYS A 412 -6.22 2.19 -2.78
N TRP A 413 -6.33 1.74 -4.03
CA TRP A 413 -7.05 0.52 -4.39
C TRP A 413 -6.29 -0.70 -3.90
N VAL A 414 -6.85 -1.38 -2.90
CA VAL A 414 -6.26 -2.53 -2.20
C VAL A 414 -6.84 -3.83 -2.74
N ARG A 415 -5.98 -4.78 -3.12
CA ARG A 415 -6.40 -6.12 -3.54
C ARG A 415 -6.98 -6.90 -2.37
N VAL A 416 -7.91 -7.80 -2.69
CA VAL A 416 -8.55 -8.68 -1.71
C VAL A 416 -8.10 -10.11 -1.94
N VAL A 417 -7.55 -10.74 -0.91
CA VAL A 417 -7.19 -12.17 -0.93
C VAL A 417 -8.45 -13.01 -1.11
N GLN A 418 -8.38 -13.97 -2.02
CA GLN A 418 -9.42 -14.95 -2.25
C GLN A 418 -8.95 -16.34 -1.80
N GLN A 419 -9.86 -17.18 -1.34
CA GLN A 419 -9.54 -18.55 -0.92
C GLN A 419 -8.97 -19.40 -2.06
N PHE A 420 -9.36 -19.10 -3.28
CA PHE A 420 -8.97 -19.83 -4.48
C PHE A 420 -9.00 -18.87 -5.68
N ALA A 421 -7.90 -18.75 -6.42
CA ALA A 421 -7.77 -17.78 -7.51
C ALA A 421 -6.97 -18.36 -8.68
N GLY A 422 -7.52 -18.24 -9.89
CA GLY A 422 -6.88 -18.64 -11.13
C GLY A 422 -7.40 -17.86 -12.33
N LYS A 423 -6.84 -18.11 -13.52
CA LYS A 423 -7.21 -17.40 -14.74
C LYS A 423 -8.64 -17.74 -15.17
N GLY A 424 -9.58 -16.84 -14.89
CA GLY A 424 -10.98 -16.98 -15.26
C GLY A 424 -11.81 -17.93 -14.36
N TRP A 425 -11.25 -18.37 -13.21
CA TRP A 425 -11.93 -19.21 -12.25
C TRP A 425 -11.43 -18.97 -10.82
N GLY A 426 -12.21 -19.34 -9.82
CA GLY A 426 -11.86 -19.18 -8.40
C GLY A 426 -13.03 -18.69 -7.55
N ALA A 427 -12.72 -18.40 -6.29
CA ALA A 427 -13.64 -17.73 -5.37
C ALA A 427 -13.59 -16.20 -5.61
N ASN A 428 -14.70 -15.52 -5.40
CA ASN A 428 -14.78 -14.07 -5.49
C ASN A 428 -15.70 -13.53 -4.39
N PHE A 429 -15.14 -13.33 -3.21
CA PHE A 429 -15.81 -12.73 -2.07
C PHE A 429 -15.30 -11.31 -1.86
N VAL A 430 -16.11 -10.34 -2.28
CA VAL A 430 -15.75 -8.92 -2.23
C VAL A 430 -16.34 -8.30 -0.98
N PRO A 431 -15.51 -7.77 -0.05
CA PRO A 431 -16.02 -6.99 1.07
C PRO A 431 -16.80 -5.77 0.59
N ARG A 432 -17.91 -5.48 1.24
CA ARG A 432 -18.80 -4.38 0.88
C ARG A 432 -18.53 -3.14 1.72
N VAL A 433 -18.95 -1.97 1.22
CA VAL A 433 -18.84 -0.70 1.94
C VAL A 433 -19.43 -0.83 3.35
N GLY A 434 -18.69 -0.32 4.34
CA GLY A 434 -19.02 -0.38 5.75
C GLY A 434 -18.57 -1.65 6.47
N GLN A 435 -18.09 -2.68 5.76
CA GLN A 435 -17.54 -3.88 6.39
C GLN A 435 -16.13 -3.63 6.94
N GLU A 436 -15.82 -4.26 8.06
CA GLU A 436 -14.50 -4.23 8.68
C GLU A 436 -13.63 -5.33 8.10
N VAL A 437 -12.42 -4.95 7.69
CA VAL A 437 -11.47 -5.84 7.04
C VAL A 437 -10.12 -5.82 7.76
N VAL A 438 -9.41 -6.93 7.65
CA VAL A 438 -8.06 -7.12 8.15
C VAL A 438 -7.07 -6.78 7.03
N ILE A 439 -6.18 -5.85 7.29
CA ILE A 439 -5.14 -5.40 6.37
C ILE A 439 -3.79 -5.94 6.81
N SER A 440 -3.11 -6.63 5.94
CA SER A 440 -1.70 -6.95 6.03
C SER A 440 -0.92 -6.16 4.98
N TYR A 441 0.39 -6.08 5.15
CA TYR A 441 1.25 -5.29 4.28
C TYR A 441 2.29 -6.18 3.61
N ILE A 442 2.43 -6.07 2.29
CA ILE A 442 3.41 -6.87 1.54
C ILE A 442 4.81 -6.43 1.94
N ASN A 443 5.64 -7.35 2.39
CA ASN A 443 6.96 -7.10 2.99
C ASN A 443 6.96 -6.09 4.16
N GLY A 444 5.79 -5.84 4.74
CA GLY A 444 5.62 -4.84 5.81
C GLY A 444 5.59 -3.40 5.32
N ASP A 445 5.57 -3.16 4.02
CA ASP A 445 5.58 -1.82 3.43
C ASP A 445 4.22 -1.12 3.61
N PRO A 446 4.16 0.04 4.31
CA PRO A 446 2.92 0.80 4.51
C PRO A 446 2.22 1.19 3.21
N ASP A 447 2.96 1.34 2.12
CA ASP A 447 2.45 1.74 0.82
C ASP A 447 1.78 0.58 0.07
N ARG A 448 1.86 -0.66 0.61
CA ARG A 448 1.39 -1.90 -0.03
C ARG A 448 0.41 -2.71 0.81
N PRO A 449 -0.75 -2.14 1.13
CA PRO A 449 -1.78 -2.84 1.89
C PRO A 449 -2.41 -3.97 1.06
N LEU A 450 -2.83 -5.04 1.76
CA LEU A 450 -3.54 -6.19 1.20
C LEU A 450 -4.66 -6.60 2.15
N VAL A 451 -5.90 -6.67 1.68
CA VAL A 451 -7.01 -7.20 2.47
C VAL A 451 -6.87 -8.72 2.58
N THR A 452 -6.67 -9.22 3.78
CA THR A 452 -6.45 -10.66 4.05
C THR A 452 -7.67 -11.36 4.64
N GLY A 453 -8.68 -10.61 5.08
CA GLY A 453 -9.92 -11.15 5.62
C GLY A 453 -10.92 -10.06 5.99
N ALA A 454 -12.06 -10.49 6.50
CA ALA A 454 -13.08 -9.63 7.09
C ALA A 454 -13.43 -10.14 8.48
N VAL A 455 -13.83 -9.24 9.37
CA VAL A 455 -14.23 -9.57 10.74
C VAL A 455 -15.57 -8.93 11.08
N TYR A 456 -16.30 -9.57 11.95
CA TYR A 456 -17.51 -8.99 12.53
C TYR A 456 -17.15 -8.05 13.67
N ASN A 457 -18.00 -7.07 13.93
CA ASN A 457 -17.83 -6.10 15.02
C ASN A 457 -19.21 -5.74 15.62
N GLY A 458 -19.20 -4.82 16.60
CA GLY A 458 -20.44 -4.40 17.28
C GLY A 458 -21.49 -3.70 16.41
N THR A 459 -21.15 -3.35 15.16
CA THR A 459 -22.08 -2.72 14.20
C THR A 459 -22.46 -3.67 13.07
N ASN A 460 -21.56 -4.57 12.69
CA ASN A 460 -21.73 -5.57 11.65
C ASN A 460 -21.72 -6.96 12.29
N ASP A 461 -22.90 -7.42 12.71
CA ASP A 461 -23.10 -8.74 13.29
C ASP A 461 -22.92 -9.83 12.24
N GLY A 462 -22.49 -11.01 12.67
CA GLY A 462 -22.47 -12.21 11.85
C GLY A 462 -23.86 -12.73 11.55
N PRO A 463 -23.99 -13.72 10.63
CA PRO A 463 -25.23 -14.47 10.53
C PRO A 463 -25.55 -15.10 11.90
N ASN A 464 -26.84 -15.11 12.24
CA ASN A 464 -27.29 -15.61 13.55
C ASN A 464 -27.24 -17.16 13.59
N TYR A 465 -26.02 -17.70 13.52
CA TYR A 465 -25.75 -19.14 13.53
C TYR A 465 -25.47 -19.64 14.94
N THR A 466 -25.89 -20.88 15.21
CA THR A 466 -25.50 -21.60 16.43
C THR A 466 -24.06 -22.12 16.33
N ALA A 467 -23.55 -22.65 17.41
CA ALA A 467 -22.17 -23.19 17.45
C ALA A 467 -21.94 -24.41 16.52
N THR A 468 -23.01 -25.10 16.12
CA THR A 468 -22.96 -26.23 15.18
C THR A 468 -23.20 -25.83 13.73
N GLN A 469 -23.55 -24.56 13.49
CA GLN A 469 -23.87 -24.06 12.17
C GLN A 469 -22.70 -23.34 11.53
N SER A 470 -22.48 -23.61 10.25
CA SER A 470 -21.49 -22.94 9.41
C SER A 470 -22.09 -22.71 8.01
N GLY A 471 -21.57 -21.72 7.27
CA GLY A 471 -22.09 -21.48 5.92
C GLY A 471 -21.79 -20.09 5.37
N TRP A 472 -22.40 -19.81 4.24
CA TRP A 472 -22.34 -18.51 3.56
C TRP A 472 -23.74 -17.92 3.47
N LYS A 473 -23.88 -16.70 3.95
CA LYS A 473 -25.09 -15.91 3.81
C LYS A 473 -24.78 -14.60 3.13
N THR A 474 -25.39 -14.33 1.98
CA THR A 474 -25.22 -13.09 1.23
C THR A 474 -26.52 -12.31 1.22
N ALA A 475 -26.46 -11.05 1.63
CA ALA A 475 -27.60 -10.15 1.63
C ALA A 475 -27.20 -8.79 1.04
N ILE A 476 -28.12 -8.13 0.37
CA ILE A 476 -28.09 -6.69 0.10
C ILE A 476 -29.18 -6.10 0.98
N LYS A 477 -28.90 -4.92 1.55
CA LYS A 477 -29.79 -4.19 2.44
C LYS A 477 -31.26 -4.38 2.04
N ASP A 478 -32.07 -4.82 2.98
CA ASP A 478 -33.53 -4.78 2.98
C ASP A 478 -34.33 -5.95 2.40
N SER A 479 -33.91 -7.20 2.34
CA SER A 479 -34.93 -8.21 2.40
C SER A 479 -34.59 -9.64 2.02
N LYS A 480 -34.00 -9.89 0.87
CA LYS A 480 -33.79 -11.25 0.38
C LYS A 480 -32.31 -11.61 0.45
N PHE A 481 -32.02 -12.76 0.94
CA PHE A 481 -30.68 -13.29 1.04
C PHE A 481 -30.53 -14.58 0.25
N ASN A 482 -29.31 -14.99 -0.02
CA ASN A 482 -29.01 -16.33 -0.45
C ASN A 482 -28.17 -16.98 0.65
N GLU A 483 -28.43 -18.24 0.94
CA GLU A 483 -27.76 -18.95 2.03
C GLU A 483 -27.42 -20.39 1.61
N LEU A 484 -26.22 -20.83 1.97
CA LEU A 484 -25.85 -22.24 2.02
C LEU A 484 -25.28 -22.47 3.42
N ARG A 485 -26.03 -23.24 4.22
CA ARG A 485 -25.73 -23.51 5.63
C ARG A 485 -25.61 -25.01 5.86
N PHE A 486 -24.70 -25.38 6.71
CA PHE A 486 -24.53 -26.73 7.26
C PHE A 486 -24.79 -26.66 8.75
N ASP A 487 -25.53 -27.64 9.28
CA ASP A 487 -25.70 -27.84 10.72
C ASP A 487 -25.25 -29.26 11.07
N ASP A 488 -24.26 -29.37 11.96
CA ASP A 488 -23.65 -30.63 12.39
C ASP A 488 -24.25 -31.09 13.75
N LYS A 489 -25.39 -30.53 14.16
CA LYS A 489 -26.03 -30.91 15.42
C LYS A 489 -26.50 -32.35 15.37
N LYS A 490 -25.97 -33.16 16.26
CA LYS A 490 -26.28 -34.61 16.31
C LYS A 490 -27.77 -34.88 16.38
N GLY A 491 -28.31 -35.58 15.37
CA GLY A 491 -29.71 -35.96 15.21
C GLY A 491 -30.57 -34.91 14.54
N ASP A 492 -30.01 -33.75 14.22
CA ASP A 492 -30.66 -32.66 13.49
C ASP A 492 -29.70 -32.11 12.39
N GLU A 493 -28.84 -32.98 11.83
CA GLU A 493 -27.90 -32.63 10.78
C GLU A 493 -28.65 -32.13 9.53
N GLU A 494 -28.24 -30.97 9.01
CA GLU A 494 -28.95 -30.32 7.90
C GLU A 494 -27.97 -29.68 6.87
N ILE A 495 -28.31 -29.78 5.60
CA ILE A 495 -27.81 -28.88 4.54
C ILE A 495 -29.01 -28.04 4.09
N TYR A 496 -28.94 -26.75 4.36
CA TYR A 496 -29.97 -25.79 3.99
C TYR A 496 -29.49 -24.90 2.84
N MET A 497 -30.34 -24.80 1.79
CA MET A 497 -30.06 -23.93 0.65
C MET A 497 -31.28 -23.03 0.39
N GLU A 498 -31.05 -21.72 0.38
CA GLU A 498 -32.07 -20.73 0.07
C GLU A 498 -31.58 -19.78 -1.04
N ALA A 499 -32.42 -19.59 -2.06
CA ALA A 499 -32.22 -18.58 -3.09
C ALA A 499 -33.29 -17.48 -2.90
N GLY A 500 -32.86 -16.25 -2.73
CA GLY A 500 -33.74 -15.10 -2.51
C GLY A 500 -34.68 -14.81 -3.67
N LYS A 501 -34.41 -15.33 -4.87
CA LYS A 501 -35.25 -15.21 -6.04
C LYS A 501 -35.15 -16.45 -6.94
N ASP A 502 -34.12 -16.54 -7.74
CA ASP A 502 -34.00 -17.59 -8.76
C ASP A 502 -32.87 -18.55 -8.36
N HIS A 503 -33.12 -19.85 -8.51
CA HIS A 503 -32.13 -20.90 -8.34
C HIS A 503 -31.94 -21.63 -9.67
N ASN A 504 -30.82 -21.45 -10.32
CA ASN A 504 -30.46 -22.06 -11.60
C ASN A 504 -29.30 -23.02 -11.41
N TRP A 505 -29.41 -24.22 -11.95
CA TRP A 505 -28.31 -25.15 -12.01
C TRP A 505 -28.19 -25.79 -13.39
N VAL A 506 -26.98 -26.15 -13.81
CA VAL A 506 -26.66 -26.78 -15.06
C VAL A 506 -25.76 -27.98 -14.79
N VAL A 507 -26.17 -29.16 -15.28
CA VAL A 507 -25.38 -30.39 -15.21
C VAL A 507 -25.11 -30.85 -16.64
N HIS A 508 -23.83 -30.91 -17.03
CA HIS A 508 -23.44 -31.25 -18.41
C HIS A 508 -23.43 -32.76 -18.70
N ASN A 509 -23.50 -33.60 -17.70
CA ASN A 509 -23.57 -35.06 -17.83
C ASN A 509 -24.68 -35.60 -16.94
N ASP A 510 -24.39 -36.38 -15.92
CA ASP A 510 -25.36 -37.12 -15.14
C ASP A 510 -25.64 -36.41 -13.81
N GLN A 511 -26.89 -36.49 -13.36
CA GLN A 511 -27.33 -36.13 -12.02
C GLN A 511 -27.85 -37.36 -11.31
N THR A 512 -27.27 -37.71 -10.15
CA THR A 512 -27.71 -38.83 -9.34
C THR A 512 -28.06 -38.35 -7.93
N GLY A 513 -29.15 -38.85 -7.37
CA GLY A 513 -29.58 -38.56 -6.01
C GLY A 513 -30.11 -39.80 -5.32
N LEU A 514 -29.86 -39.95 -4.03
CA LEU A 514 -30.42 -40.96 -3.14
C LEU A 514 -31.07 -40.24 -1.96
N VAL A 515 -32.37 -40.53 -1.73
CA VAL A 515 -33.10 -40.09 -0.53
C VAL A 515 -33.58 -41.34 0.18
N GLU A 516 -33.05 -41.60 1.35
CA GLU A 516 -33.31 -42.84 2.11
C GLU A 516 -34.67 -42.84 2.81
N ASN A 517 -35.26 -41.66 3.06
CA ASN A 517 -36.56 -41.53 3.69
C ASN A 517 -37.53 -40.81 2.74
N ASP A 518 -37.95 -39.62 3.02
CA ASP A 518 -39.00 -38.93 2.30
C ASP A 518 -38.46 -37.80 1.42
N GLN A 519 -39.08 -37.65 0.23
CA GLN A 519 -38.88 -36.48 -0.63
C GLN A 519 -40.18 -35.72 -0.80
N THR A 520 -40.22 -34.45 -0.44
CA THR A 520 -41.35 -33.56 -0.64
C THR A 520 -40.98 -32.41 -1.60
N LEU A 521 -41.80 -32.18 -2.62
CA LEU A 521 -41.63 -31.07 -3.56
C LEU A 521 -42.96 -30.28 -3.65
N THR A 522 -42.93 -29.03 -3.28
CA THR A 522 -44.05 -28.08 -3.40
C THR A 522 -43.76 -27.03 -4.46
N ILE A 523 -44.65 -26.88 -5.43
CA ILE A 523 -44.54 -25.89 -6.51
C ILE A 523 -45.84 -25.10 -6.55
N THR A 524 -45.75 -23.78 -6.37
CA THR A 524 -46.90 -22.89 -6.27
C THR A 524 -47.58 -22.67 -7.62
N GLU A 525 -46.82 -22.62 -8.71
CA GLU A 525 -47.39 -22.33 -10.04
C GLU A 525 -47.21 -23.51 -11.01
N ASN A 526 -46.18 -23.49 -11.84
CA ASN A 526 -46.03 -24.45 -12.92
C ASN A 526 -44.79 -25.34 -12.74
N ARG A 527 -44.96 -26.62 -13.07
CA ARG A 527 -43.87 -27.57 -13.24
C ARG A 527 -43.80 -28.04 -14.68
N THR A 528 -42.65 -27.91 -15.31
CA THR A 528 -42.41 -28.48 -16.64
C THR A 528 -41.21 -29.43 -16.53
N ALA A 529 -41.37 -30.64 -17.10
CA ALA A 529 -40.29 -31.58 -17.27
C ALA A 529 -40.23 -32.01 -18.73
N THR A 530 -39.05 -31.97 -19.36
CA THR A 530 -38.84 -32.37 -20.75
C THR A 530 -37.70 -33.38 -20.82
N ILE A 531 -37.96 -34.55 -21.35
CA ILE A 531 -36.99 -35.57 -21.69
C ILE A 531 -36.84 -35.54 -23.21
N SER A 532 -35.75 -34.98 -23.72
CA SER A 532 -35.54 -34.81 -25.17
C SER A 532 -35.21 -36.12 -25.88
N ASN A 533 -34.40 -36.95 -25.26
CA ASN A 533 -34.00 -38.25 -25.79
C ASN A 533 -33.90 -39.25 -24.63
N GLY A 534 -34.62 -40.34 -24.68
CA GLY A 534 -34.60 -41.36 -23.63
C GLY A 534 -35.94 -41.59 -22.99
N ASN A 535 -35.98 -42.25 -21.85
CA ASN A 535 -37.18 -42.72 -21.16
C ASN A 535 -37.38 -41.93 -19.85
N ASP A 536 -38.64 -41.75 -19.51
CA ASP A 536 -39.07 -41.40 -18.16
C ASP A 536 -39.66 -42.64 -17.50
N THR A 537 -39.07 -43.07 -16.38
CA THR A 537 -39.47 -44.29 -15.70
C THR A 537 -39.78 -43.98 -14.23
N LEU A 538 -40.98 -44.29 -13.80
CA LEU A 538 -41.40 -44.24 -12.40
C LEU A 538 -41.72 -45.65 -11.91
N THR A 539 -41.04 -46.10 -10.84
CA THR A 539 -41.29 -47.39 -10.22
C THR A 539 -41.69 -47.19 -8.75
N VAL A 540 -42.88 -47.66 -8.38
CA VAL A 540 -43.31 -47.75 -6.98
C VAL A 540 -43.30 -49.21 -6.57
N SER A 541 -42.27 -49.64 -5.83
CA SER A 541 -42.09 -51.07 -5.48
C SER A 541 -43.09 -51.55 -4.44
N LYS A 542 -43.49 -50.71 -3.50
CA LYS A 542 -44.48 -50.96 -2.47
C LYS A 542 -45.26 -49.68 -2.19
N GLY A 543 -46.60 -49.79 -2.08
CA GLY A 543 -47.45 -48.63 -1.83
C GLY A 543 -48.15 -48.16 -3.08
N ASP A 544 -48.79 -47.02 -3.04
CA ASP A 544 -49.69 -46.49 -4.06
C ASP A 544 -49.11 -45.33 -4.85
N GLN A 545 -49.41 -45.22 -6.11
CA GLN A 545 -49.21 -44.00 -6.89
C GLN A 545 -50.54 -43.28 -7.04
N THR A 546 -50.64 -42.06 -6.56
CA THR A 546 -51.87 -41.25 -6.65
C THR A 546 -51.62 -40.00 -7.46
N THR A 547 -52.50 -39.78 -8.48
CA THR A 547 -52.54 -38.50 -9.20
C THR A 547 -53.90 -37.84 -8.93
N LYS A 548 -53.87 -36.63 -8.31
CA LYS A 548 -55.12 -35.89 -8.02
C LYS A 548 -55.07 -34.53 -8.74
N ILE A 549 -56.10 -34.22 -9.48
CA ILE A 549 -56.30 -32.94 -10.14
C ILE A 549 -57.63 -32.38 -9.63
N ASP A 550 -57.55 -31.33 -8.80
CA ASP A 550 -58.77 -30.75 -8.20
C ASP A 550 -59.60 -29.94 -9.22
N ALA A 551 -58.91 -29.25 -10.13
CA ALA A 551 -59.49 -28.48 -11.21
C ALA A 551 -58.61 -28.52 -12.45
N GLY A 552 -59.20 -28.72 -13.62
CA GLY A 552 -58.44 -28.79 -14.87
C GLY A 552 -58.52 -30.16 -15.54
N ASN A 553 -57.64 -30.37 -16.52
CA ASN A 553 -57.70 -31.59 -17.37
C ASN A 553 -56.46 -32.45 -17.13
N HIS A 554 -56.59 -33.73 -17.18
CA HIS A 554 -55.53 -34.69 -17.35
C HIS A 554 -55.46 -35.16 -18.79
N THR A 555 -54.42 -34.93 -19.52
CA THR A 555 -54.25 -35.33 -20.90
C THR A 555 -53.07 -36.27 -21.06
N LEU A 556 -53.26 -37.46 -21.55
CA LEU A 556 -52.24 -38.40 -21.97
C LEU A 556 -52.27 -38.50 -23.51
N LYS A 557 -51.22 -38.01 -24.19
CA LYS A 557 -51.11 -37.99 -25.64
C LYS A 557 -49.90 -38.75 -26.12
N MET A 558 -50.06 -39.76 -26.93
CA MET A 558 -48.93 -40.43 -27.62
C MET A 558 -49.08 -40.17 -29.11
N ALA A 559 -48.08 -39.54 -29.70
CA ALA A 559 -48.03 -39.26 -31.13
C ALA A 559 -47.74 -40.54 -31.95
N LYS A 560 -46.95 -41.43 -31.40
CA LYS A 560 -46.59 -42.73 -31.95
C LYS A 560 -46.46 -43.73 -30.80
N GLY A 561 -46.78 -44.98 -31.02
CA GLY A 561 -46.62 -46.02 -29.99
C GLY A 561 -47.95 -46.46 -29.38
N THR A 562 -47.90 -47.29 -28.34
CA THR A 562 -49.06 -47.95 -27.69
C THR A 562 -49.12 -47.51 -26.22
N SER A 563 -50.36 -47.27 -25.74
CA SER A 563 -50.61 -47.15 -24.31
C SER A 563 -51.15 -48.47 -23.81
N THR A 564 -50.51 -49.02 -22.79
CA THR A 564 -50.96 -50.27 -22.17
C THR A 564 -51.35 -50.02 -20.72
N ILE A 565 -52.51 -50.49 -20.30
CA ILE A 565 -52.95 -50.52 -18.91
C ILE A 565 -53.18 -52.01 -18.56
N ASP A 566 -52.32 -52.54 -17.69
CA ASP A 566 -52.40 -53.93 -17.25
C ASP A 566 -52.57 -54.00 -15.73
N ALA A 567 -53.45 -54.75 -15.24
CA ALA A 567 -53.77 -54.92 -13.82
C ALA A 567 -54.22 -56.36 -13.50
N MET A 568 -53.58 -56.93 -12.48
CA MET A 568 -54.05 -58.24 -11.98
C MET A 568 -55.44 -58.15 -11.36
N GLY A 569 -55.86 -57.01 -10.87
CA GLY A 569 -57.14 -56.71 -10.27
C GLY A 569 -58.08 -55.99 -11.23
N ALA A 570 -59.10 -55.34 -10.73
CA ALA A 570 -60.07 -54.60 -11.52
C ALA A 570 -59.54 -53.26 -12.03
N ILE A 571 -59.80 -52.95 -13.30
CA ILE A 571 -59.64 -51.57 -13.84
C ILE A 571 -61.04 -50.91 -13.72
N LYS A 572 -61.11 -49.86 -12.91
CA LYS A 572 -62.35 -49.09 -12.72
C LYS A 572 -62.25 -47.71 -13.35
N ILE A 573 -63.10 -47.44 -14.34
CA ILE A 573 -63.17 -46.12 -14.98
C ILE A 573 -64.56 -45.54 -14.65
N THR A 574 -64.60 -44.36 -14.04
CA THR A 574 -65.88 -43.72 -13.65
C THR A 574 -65.90 -42.27 -14.14
N SER A 575 -66.99 -41.88 -14.76
CA SER A 575 -67.22 -40.47 -15.16
C SER A 575 -68.66 -40.07 -14.77
N LYS A 576 -68.84 -38.83 -14.34
CA LYS A 576 -70.20 -38.30 -14.07
C LYS A 576 -70.93 -37.89 -15.32
N THR A 577 -70.23 -37.73 -16.45
CA THR A 577 -70.87 -37.24 -17.69
C THR A 577 -70.84 -38.27 -18.82
N SER A 578 -69.66 -38.69 -19.25
CA SER A 578 -69.52 -39.70 -20.29
C SER A 578 -68.13 -40.37 -20.28
N ILE A 579 -68.09 -41.61 -20.77
CA ILE A 579 -66.84 -42.32 -21.13
C ILE A 579 -66.98 -42.63 -22.64
N GLU A 580 -65.95 -42.22 -23.43
CA GLU A 580 -65.92 -42.46 -24.87
C GLU A 580 -64.66 -43.21 -25.26
N LEU A 581 -64.79 -44.34 -25.90
CA LEU A 581 -63.75 -45.12 -26.58
C LEU A 581 -63.92 -44.94 -28.08
N LYS A 582 -62.93 -44.35 -28.76
CA LYS A 582 -63.06 -43.99 -30.18
C LYS A 582 -61.87 -44.46 -31.01
N VAL A 583 -62.12 -45.09 -32.12
CA VAL A 583 -61.17 -45.47 -33.15
C VAL A 583 -61.73 -45.10 -34.53
N GLY A 584 -61.18 -44.04 -35.14
CA GLY A 584 -61.71 -43.50 -36.39
C GLY A 584 -63.23 -43.14 -36.26
N ALA A 585 -64.09 -43.76 -37.06
CA ALA A 585 -65.54 -43.55 -37.01
C ALA A 585 -66.26 -44.47 -36.00
N ASN A 586 -65.57 -45.45 -35.41
CA ASN A 586 -66.20 -46.43 -34.48
C ASN A 586 -66.10 -45.89 -33.05
N THR A 587 -67.21 -45.98 -32.30
CA THR A 587 -67.28 -45.48 -30.92
C THR A 587 -68.06 -46.42 -30.00
N ILE A 588 -67.56 -46.50 -28.73
CA ILE A 588 -68.38 -46.98 -27.61
C ILE A 588 -68.47 -45.78 -26.65
N LYS A 589 -69.71 -45.31 -26.44
CA LYS A 589 -69.97 -44.17 -25.58
C LYS A 589 -70.98 -44.57 -24.48
N ILE A 590 -70.55 -44.33 -23.25
CA ILE A 590 -71.39 -44.52 -22.06
C ILE A 590 -71.72 -43.15 -21.52
N ASN A 591 -72.96 -42.81 -21.37
CA ASN A 591 -73.39 -41.53 -20.81
C ASN A 591 -74.67 -41.74 -19.94
N GLN A 592 -75.20 -40.64 -19.44
CA GLN A 592 -76.41 -40.71 -18.59
C GLN A 592 -77.65 -41.29 -19.27
N SER A 593 -77.71 -41.24 -20.59
CA SER A 593 -78.82 -41.77 -21.36
C SER A 593 -78.67 -43.25 -21.70
N GLY A 594 -77.49 -43.83 -21.53
CA GLY A 594 -77.25 -45.22 -21.85
C GLY A 594 -75.90 -45.51 -22.50
N ILE A 595 -75.80 -46.67 -23.12
CA ILE A 595 -74.58 -47.11 -23.84
C ILE A 595 -74.88 -47.10 -25.33
N GLU A 596 -74.09 -46.35 -26.09
CA GLU A 596 -74.19 -46.33 -27.57
C GLU A 596 -72.93 -47.02 -28.17
N ILE A 597 -73.10 -47.98 -29.02
CA ILE A 597 -72.10 -48.66 -29.79
C ILE A 597 -72.34 -48.36 -31.28
N LYS A 598 -71.42 -47.64 -31.90
CA LYS A 598 -71.49 -47.28 -33.32
C LYS A 598 -70.22 -47.78 -34.02
N GLY A 599 -70.44 -48.48 -35.12
CA GLY A 599 -69.37 -48.99 -35.94
C GLY A 599 -69.81 -49.44 -37.30
N THR A 600 -68.87 -49.50 -38.27
CA THR A 600 -69.13 -50.06 -39.60
C THR A 600 -69.60 -51.54 -39.49
N MET A 601 -69.09 -52.27 -38.53
CA MET A 601 -69.47 -53.59 -38.15
C MET A 601 -69.43 -53.78 -36.62
N VAL A 602 -70.51 -54.33 -36.06
CA VAL A 602 -70.56 -54.72 -34.65
C VAL A 602 -70.74 -56.21 -34.57
N LYS A 603 -69.83 -56.95 -33.98
CA LYS A 603 -69.92 -58.40 -33.74
C LYS A 603 -69.97 -58.69 -32.25
N ALA A 604 -71.06 -59.29 -31.78
CA ALA A 604 -71.11 -59.84 -30.43
C ALA A 604 -71.11 -61.38 -30.56
N LYS A 605 -70.15 -62.06 -29.95
CA LYS A 605 -70.06 -63.53 -29.91
C LYS A 605 -69.95 -63.98 -28.47
N ALA A 606 -70.78 -64.96 -28.13
CA ALA A 606 -70.72 -65.68 -26.87
C ALA A 606 -70.32 -67.15 -27.16
N SER A 607 -69.42 -67.74 -26.36
CA SER A 607 -68.99 -69.14 -26.51
C SER A 607 -69.97 -70.16 -25.90
N ALA A 608 -70.81 -69.70 -25.00
CA ALA A 608 -71.86 -70.58 -24.39
C ALA A 608 -73.26 -69.98 -24.56
N MET A 609 -73.60 -68.93 -23.84
CA MET A 609 -74.89 -68.27 -23.91
C MET A 609 -74.71 -66.75 -24.10
N GLY A 610 -75.43 -66.17 -25.03
CA GLY A 610 -75.56 -64.73 -25.24
C GLY A 610 -77.04 -64.35 -25.08
N GLU A 611 -77.32 -63.44 -24.16
CA GLU A 611 -78.66 -62.92 -23.94
C GLU A 611 -78.72 -61.44 -24.35
N VAL A 612 -79.73 -61.04 -25.07
CA VAL A 612 -80.10 -59.66 -25.34
C VAL A 612 -81.52 -59.46 -24.91
N SER A 613 -81.76 -58.83 -23.83
CA SER A 613 -83.09 -58.58 -23.26
C SER A 613 -83.36 -57.10 -23.03
N ALA A 614 -84.62 -56.68 -23.08
CA ALA A 614 -85.05 -55.32 -22.74
C ALA A 614 -86.27 -55.37 -21.83
N GLY A 615 -86.25 -54.57 -20.73
CA GLY A 615 -87.42 -54.42 -19.84
C GLY A 615 -88.62 -53.70 -20.49
N GLY A 616 -88.45 -53.16 -21.67
CA GLY A 616 -89.49 -52.53 -22.48
C GLY A 616 -89.47 -53.04 -23.91
N ILE A 617 -88.98 -52.20 -24.87
CA ILE A 617 -88.98 -52.54 -26.29
C ILE A 617 -87.57 -52.87 -26.76
N LEU A 618 -87.38 -54.08 -27.32
CA LEU A 618 -86.14 -54.40 -28.08
C LEU A 618 -86.42 -54.14 -29.58
N THR A 619 -85.69 -53.19 -30.16
CA THR A 619 -85.79 -52.89 -31.59
C THR A 619 -84.53 -53.38 -32.32
N VAL A 620 -84.72 -54.32 -33.26
CA VAL A 620 -83.61 -54.75 -34.16
C VAL A 620 -83.99 -54.32 -35.58
N LYS A 621 -83.14 -53.45 -36.21
CA LYS A 621 -83.39 -53.00 -37.60
C LYS A 621 -82.14 -53.31 -38.44
N GLY A 622 -82.37 -53.80 -39.64
CA GLY A 622 -81.36 -54.03 -40.63
C GLY A 622 -81.98 -54.25 -42.00
N ALA A 623 -81.17 -54.01 -43.10
CA ALA A 623 -81.68 -54.35 -44.42
C ALA A 623 -81.97 -55.85 -44.54
N LEU A 624 -81.29 -56.71 -43.81
CA LEU A 624 -81.53 -58.11 -43.61
C LEU A 624 -81.25 -58.49 -42.15
N THR A 625 -82.26 -59.05 -41.46
CA THR A 625 -82.17 -59.60 -40.11
C THR A 625 -82.32 -61.12 -40.19
N LYS A 626 -81.28 -61.90 -39.81
CA LYS A 626 -81.35 -63.36 -39.69
C LYS A 626 -81.34 -63.76 -38.23
N ILE A 627 -82.30 -64.49 -37.76
CA ILE A 627 -82.38 -65.11 -36.45
C ILE A 627 -82.50 -66.63 -36.72
N ASN A 628 -81.50 -67.37 -36.25
CA ASN A 628 -81.53 -68.84 -36.40
C ASN A 628 -82.08 -69.45 -35.17
#